data_928af05aeaf522c1a02e56169c90dacc
#
_entry.id   928af05aeaf522c1a02e56169c90dacc
#
_cell.length_a   1.000
_cell.length_b   1.000
_cell.length_c   1.000
_cell.angle_alpha   90.00
_cell.angle_beta   90.00
_cell.angle_gamma   90.00
#
_symmetry.space_group_name_H-M   'P 1'
#
loop_
_entity.id
_entity.type
_entity.pdbx_description
1 polymer ?
#
loop_
_entity_poly.entity_id
_entity_poly.type
_entity_poly.pdbx_seq_one_letter_code
_entity_poly.pdbx_strand_id
1 'polypeptide(L)'
;SRVNTASLIHYPGATCELDSQPGLFNPGTQYMASGVLEWIRSLFWSPDTSWDTILSQVAELPRGADGVTMNTQLLDSPLAGWQGVTLNTTPAHFYRAALEGLTARLKDNLGALEDIAQFTARELLLVGGGSRNALWNQLKADTLGIPVKVLDEGETTVLGAALYGWWGTGEAASAVAARACVEYRYRYFYPEGKKHA
;
A
#
# COMPACT_ATOMS: atom_id res chain seq x y z
N SER A 1 -1.14 -9.33 10.59
CA SER A 1 -1.65 -10.08 11.75
C SER A 1 -1.84 -11.54 11.35
N ARG A 2 -1.64 -12.42 12.29
CA ARG A 2 -1.76 -13.87 12.09
C ARG A 2 -2.98 -14.36 12.86
N VAL A 3 -3.87 -15.05 12.22
CA VAL A 3 -5.13 -15.50 12.83
C VAL A 3 -5.35 -16.99 12.64
N ASN A 4 -6.19 -17.56 13.49
CA ASN A 4 -6.71 -18.90 13.34
C ASN A 4 -7.87 -18.87 12.33
N THR A 5 -7.97 -19.86 11.45
CA THR A 5 -8.89 -19.92 10.29
C THR A 5 -10.38 -19.78 10.59
N ALA A 6 -10.82 -20.07 11.78
CA ALA A 6 -12.26 -20.20 12.07
C ALA A 6 -13.08 -18.92 11.81
N SER A 7 -12.44 -17.74 11.85
CA SER A 7 -13.11 -16.44 11.68
C SER A 7 -13.02 -15.84 10.27
N LEU A 8 -12.18 -16.41 9.38
CA LEU A 8 -11.88 -15.81 8.06
C LEU A 8 -12.72 -16.36 6.91
N ILE A 9 -13.28 -17.54 7.06
CA ILE A 9 -13.89 -18.32 5.96
C ILE A 9 -15.17 -17.66 5.39
N HIS A 10 -15.73 -16.68 6.08
CA HIS A 10 -17.03 -16.10 5.73
C HIS A 10 -17.03 -14.57 5.49
N TYR A 11 -15.87 -13.95 5.37
CA TYR A 11 -15.84 -12.49 5.16
C TYR A 11 -15.76 -12.16 3.66
N PRO A 12 -16.82 -11.56 3.07
CA PRO A 12 -16.81 -11.18 1.65
C PRO A 12 -15.67 -10.21 1.33
N GLY A 13 -14.88 -10.50 0.30
CA GLY A 13 -13.79 -9.64 -0.16
C GLY A 13 -12.48 -9.79 0.59
N ALA A 14 -12.39 -10.67 1.60
CA ALA A 14 -11.12 -11.02 2.23
C ALA A 14 -10.51 -12.27 1.60
N THR A 15 -9.18 -12.27 1.50
CA THR A 15 -8.37 -13.45 1.15
C THR A 15 -7.75 -14.04 2.41
N CYS A 16 -7.39 -15.31 2.37
CA CYS A 16 -6.75 -16.01 3.46
C CYS A 16 -5.54 -16.77 2.93
N GLU A 17 -4.35 -16.27 3.21
CA GLU A 17 -3.10 -16.86 2.77
C GLU A 17 -2.46 -17.67 3.91
N LEU A 18 -1.78 -18.76 3.57
CA LEU A 18 -1.02 -19.54 4.53
C LEU A 18 0.18 -18.74 5.06
N ASP A 19 0.38 -18.78 6.38
CA ASP A 19 1.61 -18.27 6.98
C ASP A 19 2.74 -19.30 6.90
N SER A 20 3.97 -18.84 6.98
CA SER A 20 5.15 -19.70 7.10
C SER A 20 5.18 -20.53 8.41
N GLN A 21 4.40 -20.12 9.41
CA GLN A 21 4.19 -20.92 10.63
C GLN A 21 2.96 -21.81 10.45
N PRO A 22 3.10 -23.14 10.61
CA PRO A 22 1.98 -24.07 10.51
C PRO A 22 0.80 -23.70 11.42
N GLY A 23 -0.42 -23.76 10.87
CA GLY A 23 -1.65 -23.46 11.61
C GLY A 23 -1.99 -21.99 11.75
N LEU A 24 -1.18 -21.08 11.17
CA LEU A 24 -1.47 -19.66 11.10
C LEU A 24 -1.82 -19.23 9.68
N PHE A 25 -2.60 -18.15 9.57
CA PHE A 25 -3.09 -17.58 8.32
C PHE A 25 -2.93 -16.07 8.34
N ASN A 26 -2.73 -15.50 7.16
CA ASN A 26 -2.66 -14.07 6.93
C ASN A 26 -3.93 -13.61 6.22
N PRO A 27 -4.82 -12.85 6.89
CA PRO A 27 -5.95 -12.25 6.21
C PRO A 27 -5.46 -11.13 5.29
N GLY A 28 -6.09 -11.02 4.14
CA GLY A 28 -5.76 -10.02 3.13
C GLY A 28 -6.98 -9.46 2.42
N THR A 29 -6.79 -8.32 1.79
CA THR A 29 -7.71 -7.73 0.81
C THR A 29 -6.94 -7.41 -0.45
N GLN A 30 -7.60 -7.46 -1.59
CA GLN A 30 -6.99 -7.13 -2.88
C GLN A 30 -7.74 -5.96 -3.53
N TYR A 31 -6.98 -5.03 -4.09
CA TYR A 31 -7.51 -3.98 -4.96
C TYR A 31 -6.41 -3.47 -5.88
N MET A 32 -6.81 -2.93 -7.03
CA MET A 32 -5.87 -2.36 -7.98
C MET A 32 -5.40 -1.00 -7.46
N ALA A 33 -4.11 -0.83 -7.27
CA ALA A 33 -3.50 0.40 -6.78
C ALA A 33 -2.47 0.97 -7.76
N SER A 34 -1.29 0.38 -7.90
CA SER A 34 -0.24 0.88 -8.80
C SER A 34 -0.68 0.90 -10.26
N GLY A 35 -1.49 -0.07 -10.68
CA GLY A 35 -2.04 -0.10 -12.04
C GLY A 35 -2.96 1.10 -12.36
N VAL A 36 -3.72 1.60 -11.36
CA VAL A 36 -4.51 2.84 -11.53
C VAL A 36 -3.59 4.03 -11.76
N LEU A 37 -2.51 4.15 -11.01
CA LEU A 37 -1.57 5.26 -11.12
C LEU A 37 -0.80 5.25 -12.46
N GLU A 38 -0.39 4.07 -12.93
CA GLU A 38 0.21 3.90 -14.26
C GLU A 38 -0.77 4.25 -15.37
N TRP A 39 -2.01 3.82 -15.26
CA TRP A 39 -3.06 4.17 -16.20
C TRP A 39 -3.27 5.69 -16.26
N ILE A 40 -3.39 6.38 -15.13
CA ILE A 40 -3.53 7.84 -15.08
C ILE A 40 -2.32 8.53 -15.70
N ARG A 41 -1.11 8.04 -15.41
CA ARG A 41 0.11 8.54 -16.04
C ARG A 41 0.02 8.44 -17.55
N SER A 42 -0.43 7.33 -18.09
CA SER A 42 -0.54 7.10 -19.53
C SER A 42 -1.58 8.00 -20.21
N LEU A 43 -2.58 8.52 -19.47
CA LEU A 43 -3.59 9.43 -20.00
C LEU A 43 -3.08 10.87 -20.14
N PHE A 44 -2.21 11.31 -19.23
CA PHE A 44 -1.94 12.74 -19.07
C PHE A 44 -0.48 13.14 -19.31
N TRP A 45 0.47 12.21 -19.30
CA TRP A 45 1.88 12.51 -19.51
C TRP A 45 2.49 11.68 -20.65
N SER A 46 3.49 12.27 -21.29
CA SER A 46 4.32 11.54 -22.25
C SER A 46 5.04 10.37 -21.55
N PRO A 47 5.25 9.22 -22.22
CA PRO A 47 6.05 8.12 -21.71
C PRO A 47 7.44 8.53 -21.23
N ASP A 48 8.03 9.58 -21.82
CA ASP A 48 9.35 10.09 -21.48
C ASP A 48 9.35 10.99 -20.23
N THR A 49 8.17 11.37 -19.71
CA THR A 49 8.09 12.20 -18.50
C THR A 49 8.54 11.38 -17.28
N SER A 50 9.55 11.90 -16.56
CA SER A 50 10.07 11.23 -15.37
C SER A 50 9.06 11.21 -14.22
N TRP A 51 9.13 10.19 -13.37
CA TRP A 51 8.32 10.15 -12.16
C TRP A 51 8.60 11.33 -11.23
N ASP A 52 9.84 11.78 -11.14
CA ASP A 52 10.20 12.93 -10.30
C ASP A 52 9.49 14.20 -10.77
N THR A 53 9.39 14.41 -12.09
CA THR A 53 8.64 15.55 -12.66
C THR A 53 7.15 15.47 -12.33
N ILE A 54 6.54 14.29 -12.47
CA ILE A 54 5.13 14.10 -12.13
C ILE A 54 4.90 14.34 -10.65
N LEU A 55 5.68 13.70 -9.79
CA LEU A 55 5.49 13.78 -8.34
C LEU A 55 5.79 15.17 -7.77
N SER A 56 6.71 15.94 -8.36
CA SER A 56 6.93 17.33 -7.97
C SER A 56 5.69 18.19 -8.22
N GLN A 57 5.06 18.08 -9.39
CA GLN A 57 3.82 18.79 -9.70
C GLN A 57 2.67 18.42 -8.75
N VAL A 58 2.57 17.12 -8.42
CA VAL A 58 1.55 16.60 -7.50
C VAL A 58 1.79 17.07 -6.06
N ALA A 59 3.05 17.22 -5.65
CA ALA A 59 3.42 17.65 -4.31
C ALA A 59 3.08 19.13 -4.04
N GLU A 60 3.01 19.96 -5.09
CA GLU A 60 2.62 21.38 -4.99
C GLU A 60 1.14 21.56 -4.62
N LEU A 61 0.31 20.54 -4.88
CA LEU A 61 -1.11 20.62 -4.61
C LEU A 61 -1.42 20.38 -3.12
N PRO A 62 -2.41 21.09 -2.56
CA PRO A 62 -2.86 20.85 -1.20
C PRO A 62 -3.54 19.49 -1.07
N ARG A 63 -3.74 19.06 0.16
CA ARG A 63 -4.64 17.94 0.46
C ARG A 63 -6.05 18.24 -0.02
N GLY A 64 -6.72 17.21 -0.55
CA GLY A 64 -8.04 17.34 -1.15
C GLY A 64 -7.99 17.79 -2.61
N ALA A 65 -6.80 17.95 -3.22
CA ALA A 65 -6.61 18.25 -4.63
C ALA A 65 -7.56 19.36 -5.14
N ASP A 66 -7.70 20.45 -4.39
CA ASP A 66 -8.61 21.57 -4.65
C ASP A 66 -10.08 21.15 -4.92
N GLY A 67 -10.53 20.11 -4.24
CA GLY A 67 -11.89 19.56 -4.33
C GLY A 67 -12.06 18.46 -5.40
N VAL A 68 -11.01 18.11 -6.13
CA VAL A 68 -11.05 16.96 -7.03
C VAL A 68 -10.90 15.67 -6.22
N THR A 69 -11.87 14.77 -6.36
CA THR A 69 -11.86 13.45 -5.72
C THR A 69 -11.90 12.33 -6.76
N MET A 70 -11.49 11.13 -6.38
CA MET A 70 -11.55 9.96 -7.27
C MET A 70 -12.15 8.76 -6.56
N ASN A 71 -13.20 8.18 -7.17
CA ASN A 71 -13.61 6.82 -6.88
C ASN A 71 -12.72 5.86 -7.68
N THR A 72 -11.90 5.09 -6.97
CA THR A 72 -10.87 4.21 -7.57
C THR A 72 -11.35 2.81 -7.90
N GLN A 73 -12.65 2.52 -7.80
CA GLN A 73 -13.25 1.22 -8.12
C GLN A 73 -13.48 1.04 -9.62
N LEU A 74 -12.45 1.24 -10.42
CA LEU A 74 -12.51 1.28 -11.89
C LEU A 74 -12.96 -0.03 -12.54
N LEU A 75 -12.82 -1.16 -11.86
CA LEU A 75 -13.24 -2.47 -12.37
C LEU A 75 -14.68 -2.81 -12.03
N ASP A 76 -15.20 -2.29 -10.92
CA ASP A 76 -16.40 -2.84 -10.28
C ASP A 76 -17.53 -1.81 -10.15
N SER A 77 -17.28 -0.53 -10.42
CA SER A 77 -18.28 0.52 -10.20
C SER A 77 -18.49 1.39 -11.46
N PRO A 78 -19.75 1.56 -11.89
CA PRO A 78 -20.08 2.51 -12.95
C PRO A 78 -19.92 3.97 -12.51
N LEU A 79 -19.75 4.21 -11.21
CA LEU A 79 -19.48 5.53 -10.63
C LEU A 79 -17.99 5.79 -10.39
N ALA A 80 -17.12 4.92 -10.91
CA ALA A 80 -15.69 5.12 -10.85
C ALA A 80 -15.25 6.31 -11.72
N GLY A 81 -14.24 7.04 -11.27
CA GLY A 81 -13.73 8.21 -11.95
C GLY A 81 -13.60 9.43 -11.05
N TRP A 82 -13.38 10.57 -11.66
CA TRP A 82 -13.18 11.83 -10.95
C TRP A 82 -14.45 12.66 -10.82
N GLN A 83 -14.54 13.38 -9.70
CA GLN A 83 -15.57 14.36 -9.40
C GLN A 83 -14.92 15.69 -8.97
N GLY A 84 -15.66 16.79 -9.02
CA GLY A 84 -15.15 18.10 -8.63
C GLY A 84 -14.23 18.76 -9.68
N VAL A 85 -14.23 18.26 -10.92
CA VAL A 85 -13.41 18.77 -12.01
C VAL A 85 -13.91 20.14 -12.47
N THR A 86 -12.97 21.08 -12.64
CA THR A 86 -13.23 22.45 -13.12
C THR A 86 -12.28 22.80 -14.27
N LEU A 87 -12.43 23.99 -14.86
CA LEU A 87 -11.50 24.48 -15.89
C LEU A 87 -10.07 24.70 -15.38
N ASN A 88 -9.88 24.81 -14.06
CA ASN A 88 -8.56 24.96 -13.44
C ASN A 88 -7.90 23.60 -13.06
N THR A 89 -8.61 22.49 -13.30
CA THR A 89 -8.09 21.17 -13.00
C THR A 89 -6.97 20.80 -13.96
N THR A 90 -5.83 20.38 -13.42
CA THR A 90 -4.65 19.94 -14.18
C THR A 90 -4.43 18.43 -14.03
N PRO A 91 -3.57 17.81 -14.85
CA PRO A 91 -3.18 16.41 -14.69
C PRO A 91 -2.73 16.05 -13.26
N ALA A 92 -2.02 16.96 -12.60
CA ALA A 92 -1.57 16.76 -11.22
C ALA A 92 -2.72 16.59 -10.23
N HIS A 93 -3.84 17.31 -10.42
CA HIS A 93 -5.04 17.14 -9.58
C HIS A 93 -5.65 15.75 -9.73
N PHE A 94 -5.74 15.22 -10.94
CA PHE A 94 -6.26 13.87 -11.21
C PHE A 94 -5.39 12.82 -10.51
N TYR A 95 -4.08 12.97 -10.59
CA TYR A 95 -3.14 12.06 -9.93
C TYR A 95 -3.19 12.18 -8.40
N ARG A 96 -3.24 13.41 -7.86
CA ARG A 96 -3.36 13.66 -6.43
C ARG A 96 -4.65 13.06 -5.86
N ALA A 97 -5.78 13.29 -6.52
CA ALA A 97 -7.08 12.72 -6.15
C ALA A 97 -7.04 11.18 -6.14
N ALA A 98 -6.32 10.57 -7.10
CA ALA A 98 -6.15 9.12 -7.13
C ALA A 98 -5.31 8.61 -5.94
N LEU A 99 -4.20 9.27 -5.61
CA LEU A 99 -3.41 8.90 -4.42
C LEU A 99 -4.25 8.96 -3.14
N GLU A 100 -5.08 9.98 -3.00
CA GLU A 100 -5.95 10.16 -1.84
C GLU A 100 -7.09 9.14 -1.81
N GLY A 101 -7.74 8.88 -2.94
CA GLY A 101 -8.79 7.88 -3.06
C GLY A 101 -8.30 6.45 -2.79
N LEU A 102 -7.11 6.08 -3.32
CA LEU A 102 -6.47 4.80 -3.03
C LEU A 102 -6.07 4.68 -1.56
N THR A 103 -5.66 5.79 -0.94
CA THR A 103 -5.30 5.80 0.48
C THR A 103 -6.52 5.69 1.38
N ALA A 104 -7.65 6.32 1.02
CA ALA A 104 -8.91 6.14 1.72
C ALA A 104 -9.36 4.68 1.66
N ARG A 105 -9.31 4.05 0.48
CA ARG A 105 -9.62 2.63 0.32
C ARG A 105 -8.69 1.72 1.15
N LEU A 106 -7.40 2.05 1.22
CA LEU A 106 -6.46 1.34 2.10
C LEU A 106 -6.91 1.41 3.56
N LYS A 107 -7.36 2.58 4.03
CA LYS A 107 -7.85 2.77 5.39
C LYS A 107 -9.09 1.91 5.67
N ASP A 108 -10.06 1.90 4.75
CA ASP A 108 -11.26 1.08 4.89
C ASP A 108 -10.93 -0.41 4.93
N ASN A 109 -10.04 -0.86 4.04
CA ASN A 109 -9.56 -2.24 4.01
C ASN A 109 -8.80 -2.61 5.29
N LEU A 110 -7.97 -1.71 5.81
CA LEU A 110 -7.27 -1.95 7.09
C LEU A 110 -8.26 -2.09 8.24
N GLY A 111 -9.27 -1.21 8.32
CA GLY A 111 -10.33 -1.30 9.33
C GLY A 111 -11.07 -2.65 9.25
N ALA A 112 -11.43 -3.09 8.06
CA ALA A 112 -12.05 -4.40 7.86
C ALA A 112 -11.14 -5.56 8.33
N LEU A 113 -9.84 -5.50 8.05
CA LEU A 113 -8.88 -6.50 8.52
C LEU A 113 -8.69 -6.47 10.04
N GLU A 114 -8.70 -5.30 10.67
CA GLU A 114 -8.66 -5.14 12.12
C GLU A 114 -9.88 -5.78 12.79
N ASP A 115 -11.06 -5.56 12.21
CA ASP A 115 -12.32 -6.15 12.71
C ASP A 115 -12.34 -7.68 12.57
N ILE A 116 -11.93 -8.21 11.40
CA ILE A 116 -11.88 -9.65 11.13
C ILE A 116 -10.88 -10.36 12.05
N ALA A 117 -9.69 -9.80 12.16
CA ALA A 117 -8.57 -10.45 12.83
C ALA A 117 -8.37 -9.99 14.27
N GLN A 118 -9.28 -9.13 14.78
CA GLN A 118 -9.31 -8.65 16.16
C GLN A 118 -7.94 -8.12 16.63
N PHE A 119 -7.33 -7.23 15.82
CA PHE A 119 -6.08 -6.55 16.17
C PHE A 119 -6.20 -5.06 15.92
N THR A 120 -5.24 -4.30 16.40
CA THR A 120 -5.07 -2.88 16.05
C THR A 120 -3.71 -2.70 15.41
N ALA A 121 -3.69 -2.15 14.21
CA ALA A 121 -2.46 -1.87 13.49
C ALA A 121 -1.66 -0.77 14.21
N ARG A 122 -0.37 -1.02 14.43
CA ARG A 122 0.54 -0.06 15.04
C ARG A 122 1.53 0.54 14.06
N GLU A 123 1.76 -0.13 12.97
CA GLU A 123 2.58 0.32 11.84
C GLU A 123 2.09 -0.36 10.55
N LEU A 124 2.38 0.25 9.41
CA LEU A 124 2.16 -0.32 8.08
C LEU A 124 3.51 -0.57 7.41
N LEU A 125 3.83 -1.83 7.13
CA LEU A 125 5.01 -2.20 6.34
C LEU A 125 4.65 -2.19 4.85
N LEU A 126 5.37 -1.40 4.06
CA LEU A 126 5.23 -1.34 2.60
C LEU A 126 6.41 -2.00 1.90
N VAL A 127 6.09 -2.74 0.86
CA VAL A 127 7.05 -3.38 -0.05
C VAL A 127 6.59 -3.22 -1.50
N GLY A 128 7.48 -3.47 -2.45
CA GLY A 128 7.18 -3.43 -3.89
C GLY A 128 7.22 -2.03 -4.50
N GLY A 129 6.87 -1.92 -5.77
CA GLY A 129 7.07 -0.71 -6.58
C GLY A 129 6.38 0.55 -6.04
N GLY A 130 5.15 0.42 -5.54
CA GLY A 130 4.38 1.54 -4.97
C GLY A 130 4.99 2.15 -3.71
N SER A 131 5.89 1.45 -3.02
CA SER A 131 6.60 1.95 -1.84
C SER A 131 7.70 2.98 -2.16
N ARG A 132 8.07 3.14 -3.43
CA ARG A 132 9.06 4.13 -3.87
C ARG A 132 8.52 5.56 -3.88
N ASN A 133 7.20 5.74 -3.89
CA ASN A 133 6.56 7.05 -3.91
C ASN A 133 6.49 7.64 -2.49
N ALA A 134 7.44 8.52 -2.15
CA ALA A 134 7.55 9.13 -0.82
C ALA A 134 6.32 9.99 -0.48
N LEU A 135 5.75 10.74 -1.43
CA LEU A 135 4.54 11.53 -1.24
C LEU A 135 3.36 10.63 -0.84
N TRP A 136 3.18 9.51 -1.53
CA TRP A 136 2.11 8.57 -1.21
C TRP A 136 2.32 7.87 0.13
N ASN A 137 3.58 7.57 0.48
CA ASN A 137 3.89 6.98 1.78
C ASN A 137 3.56 7.93 2.93
N GLN A 138 3.86 9.24 2.77
CA GLN A 138 3.46 10.26 3.74
C GLN A 138 1.94 10.38 3.84
N LEU A 139 1.22 10.42 2.71
CA LEU A 139 -0.25 10.43 2.69
C LEU A 139 -0.85 9.22 3.44
N LYS A 140 -0.28 8.03 3.27
CA LYS A 140 -0.71 6.84 4.00
C LYS A 140 -0.49 6.99 5.50
N ALA A 141 0.69 7.44 5.93
CA ALA A 141 0.98 7.66 7.34
C ALA A 141 -0.02 8.62 7.98
N ASP A 142 -0.26 9.75 7.31
CA ASP A 142 -1.16 10.80 7.79
C ASP A 142 -2.62 10.34 7.85
N THR A 143 -3.08 9.62 6.83
CA THR A 143 -4.47 9.16 6.73
C THR A 143 -4.78 8.03 7.71
N LEU A 144 -3.83 7.12 7.90
CA LEU A 144 -3.96 6.00 8.83
C LEU A 144 -3.67 6.41 10.28
N GLY A 145 -2.92 7.49 10.49
CA GLY A 145 -2.51 7.93 11.82
C GLY A 145 -1.51 7.02 12.51
N ILE A 146 -0.83 6.16 11.76
CA ILE A 146 0.22 5.22 12.21
C ILE A 146 1.47 5.36 11.36
N PRO A 147 2.66 4.99 11.88
CA PRO A 147 3.89 4.98 11.10
C PRO A 147 3.80 4.06 9.88
N VAL A 148 4.33 4.53 8.76
CA VAL A 148 4.56 3.74 7.56
C VAL A 148 6.04 3.41 7.48
N LYS A 149 6.35 2.13 7.41
CA LYS A 149 7.68 1.56 7.33
C LYS A 149 7.89 0.99 5.95
N VAL A 150 8.88 1.47 5.24
CA VAL A 150 9.21 1.03 3.87
C VAL A 150 10.48 0.20 3.91
N LEU A 151 10.42 -1.02 3.40
CA LEU A 151 11.61 -1.83 3.23
C LEU A 151 12.43 -1.28 2.05
N ASP A 152 13.71 -1.03 2.27
CA ASP A 152 14.61 -0.42 1.28
C ASP A 152 15.07 -1.42 0.20
N GLU A 153 14.74 -2.70 0.35
CA GLU A 153 15.00 -3.76 -0.62
C GLU A 153 13.98 -3.73 -1.76
N GLY A 154 14.47 -3.62 -3.01
CA GLY A 154 13.61 -3.49 -4.19
C GLY A 154 12.82 -4.75 -4.55
N GLU A 155 13.42 -5.96 -4.33
CA GLU A 155 12.91 -7.23 -4.85
C GLU A 155 12.53 -8.20 -3.72
N THR A 156 11.58 -7.78 -2.88
CA THR A 156 11.14 -8.56 -1.70
C THR A 156 10.57 -9.93 -2.04
N THR A 157 9.93 -10.08 -3.20
CA THR A 157 9.39 -11.38 -3.65
C THR A 157 10.53 -12.36 -3.97
N VAL A 158 11.56 -11.89 -4.68
CA VAL A 158 12.74 -12.72 -5.02
C VAL A 158 13.50 -13.08 -3.74
N LEU A 159 13.69 -12.12 -2.83
CA LEU A 159 14.31 -12.37 -1.53
C LEU A 159 13.52 -13.42 -0.73
N GLY A 160 12.20 -13.29 -0.66
CA GLY A 160 11.34 -14.26 0.01
C GLY A 160 11.47 -15.66 -0.58
N ALA A 161 11.44 -15.79 -1.90
CA ALA A 161 11.61 -17.08 -2.59
C ALA A 161 12.99 -17.71 -2.30
N ALA A 162 14.06 -16.91 -2.31
CA ALA A 162 15.41 -17.37 -1.98
C ALA A 162 15.51 -17.88 -0.53
N LEU A 163 14.91 -17.17 0.42
CA LEU A 163 14.89 -17.60 1.83
C LEU A 163 14.10 -18.90 2.06
N TYR A 164 12.99 -19.07 1.34
CA TYR A 164 12.23 -20.32 1.35
C TYR A 164 13.03 -21.47 0.71
N GLY A 165 13.73 -21.23 -0.40
CA GLY A 165 14.62 -22.19 -1.01
C GLY A 165 15.73 -22.63 -0.06
N TRP A 166 16.34 -21.68 0.65
CA TRP A 166 17.41 -21.96 1.60
C TRP A 166 16.93 -22.80 2.78
N TRP A 167 15.74 -22.50 3.30
CA TRP A 167 15.10 -23.37 4.29
C TRP A 167 14.74 -24.75 3.69
N GLY A 168 14.18 -24.78 2.48
CA GLY A 168 13.77 -26.03 1.82
C GLY A 168 14.91 -27.00 1.51
N THR A 169 16.13 -26.48 1.29
CA THR A 169 17.36 -27.29 1.10
C THR A 169 17.99 -27.75 2.40
N GLY A 170 17.48 -27.31 3.56
CA GLY A 170 18.02 -27.67 4.87
C GLY A 170 19.20 -26.82 5.35
N GLU A 171 19.62 -25.80 4.58
CA GLU A 171 20.70 -24.88 4.94
C GLU A 171 20.30 -23.94 6.06
N ALA A 172 19.01 -23.68 6.25
CA ALA A 172 18.46 -22.95 7.37
C ALA A 172 17.50 -23.87 8.17
N ALA A 173 17.59 -23.85 9.49
CA ALA A 173 16.79 -24.70 10.38
C ALA A 173 15.27 -24.38 10.33
N SER A 174 14.90 -23.17 9.92
CA SER A 174 13.50 -22.72 9.77
C SER A 174 13.42 -21.48 8.89
N ALA A 175 12.22 -21.12 8.44
CA ALA A 175 11.97 -19.86 7.74
C ALA A 175 12.36 -18.64 8.60
N VAL A 176 12.20 -18.72 9.92
CA VAL A 176 12.60 -17.66 10.85
C VAL A 176 14.13 -17.55 10.89
N ALA A 177 14.84 -18.67 10.95
CA ALA A 177 16.31 -18.69 10.92
C ALA A 177 16.85 -18.14 9.59
N ALA A 178 16.26 -18.51 8.46
CA ALA A 178 16.63 -17.96 7.16
C ALA A 178 16.46 -16.43 7.11
N ARG A 179 15.34 -15.91 7.60
CA ARG A 179 15.09 -14.46 7.67
C ARG A 179 16.09 -13.72 8.57
N ALA A 180 16.53 -14.33 9.66
CA ALA A 180 17.48 -13.73 10.60
C ALA A 180 18.88 -13.50 9.99
N CYS A 181 19.20 -14.16 8.87
CA CYS A 181 20.47 -13.98 8.16
C CYS A 181 20.51 -12.75 7.26
N VAL A 182 19.37 -12.05 7.09
CA VAL A 182 19.27 -10.85 6.25
C VAL A 182 19.17 -9.59 7.12
N GLU A 183 20.03 -8.62 6.82
CA GLU A 183 19.93 -7.29 7.41
C GLU A 183 18.93 -6.48 6.62
N TYR A 184 17.80 -6.11 7.25
CA TYR A 184 16.76 -5.30 6.64
C TYR A 184 16.95 -3.83 7.00
N ARG A 185 16.96 -2.96 5.98
CA ARG A 185 16.98 -1.51 6.15
C ARG A 185 15.61 -0.93 5.87
N TYR A 186 15.21 0.05 6.68
CA TYR A 186 13.89 0.63 6.61
C TYR A 186 13.95 2.15 6.60
N ARG A 187 13.05 2.76 5.81
CA ARG A 187 12.71 4.18 5.91
C ARG A 187 11.35 4.32 6.59
N TYR A 188 11.18 5.36 7.38
CA TYR A 188 9.96 5.60 8.12
C TYR A 188 9.31 6.91 7.70
N PHE A 189 7.98 6.91 7.61
CA PHE A 189 7.13 8.07 7.43
C PHE A 189 6.19 8.10 8.63
N TYR A 190 6.20 9.22 9.34
CA TYR A 190 5.37 9.39 10.53
C TYR A 190 4.22 10.32 10.25
N PRO A 191 3.04 10.12 10.87
CA PRO A 191 1.91 11.03 10.73
C PRO A 191 2.29 12.46 11.13
N GLU A 192 1.97 13.44 10.29
CA GLU A 192 2.17 14.85 10.63
C GLU A 192 1.31 15.23 11.85
N GLY A 193 1.88 16.01 12.77
CA GLY A 193 1.21 16.47 13.99
C GLY A 193 1.26 15.53 15.20
N LYS A 194 1.72 14.29 15.05
CA LYS A 194 2.07 13.41 16.19
C LYS A 194 3.56 13.57 16.48
N LYS A 195 3.91 14.36 17.49
CA LYS A 195 5.28 14.37 18.04
C LYS A 195 5.58 12.98 18.58
N HIS A 196 6.79 12.50 18.26
CA HIS A 196 7.31 11.27 18.82
C HIS A 196 7.27 11.34 20.36
N ALA A 197 6.53 10.43 20.99
CA ALA A 197 6.63 10.17 22.41
C ALA A 197 7.70 9.11 22.63
#